data_dc3565e78089244a77bf7fac387f0ce9
#
_entry.id   dc3565e78089244a77bf7fac387f0ce9
#
_cell.length_a   1.000
_cell.length_b   1.000
_cell.length_c   1.000
_cell.angle_alpha   90.00
_cell.angle_beta   90.00
_cell.angle_gamma   90.00
#
_symmetry.space_group_name_H-M   'P 1'
#
loop_
_entity.id
_entity.type
_entity.pdbx_description
1 polymer ?
#
loop_
_entity_poly.entity_id
_entity_poly.type
_entity_poly.pdbx_seq_one_letter_code
_entity_poly.pdbx_strand_id
1 'polypeptide(L)'
;VRSAAVAAYADGFIRELPEGYETPIGERGVRLSGGQKQRLTIARALLKDAPLLILDEATSALDSESEHMVQKALDNLMLNRTSLIIAHRLSTILEADRIVVMECGRIVDIGRHEELLGRCELYTRLYNMQFRAHENICGCETDLVES
;
A
#
# COMPACT_ATOMS: atom_id res chain seq x y z
N VAL A 1 10.06 19.69 -7.82
CA VAL A 1 10.59 18.86 -6.73
C VAL A 1 9.77 19.05 -5.46
N ARG A 2 9.69 20.28 -4.91
CA ARG A 2 9.00 20.56 -3.64
C ARG A 2 7.51 20.15 -3.66
N SER A 3 6.76 20.45 -4.72
CA SER A 3 5.35 20.04 -4.87
C SER A 3 5.16 18.51 -4.77
N ALA A 4 6.04 17.74 -5.40
CA ALA A 4 6.00 16.29 -5.31
C ALA A 4 6.34 15.79 -3.89
N ALA A 5 7.28 16.43 -3.20
CA ALA A 5 7.61 16.09 -1.81
C ALA A 5 6.43 16.41 -0.85
N VAL A 6 5.73 17.52 -1.06
CA VAL A 6 4.51 17.85 -0.29
C VAL A 6 3.43 16.81 -0.52
N ALA A 7 3.15 16.45 -1.79
CA ALA A 7 2.14 15.46 -2.14
C ALA A 7 2.46 14.05 -1.62
N ALA A 8 3.75 13.74 -1.43
CA ALA A 8 4.21 12.49 -0.82
C ALA A 8 4.37 12.58 0.71
N TYR A 9 3.94 13.65 1.36
CA TYR A 9 4.15 13.90 2.79
C TYR A 9 5.63 13.79 3.23
N ALA A 10 6.54 14.16 2.34
CA ALA A 10 7.99 14.11 2.58
C ALA A 10 8.59 15.47 2.95
N ASP A 11 7.99 16.59 2.54
CA ASP A 11 8.53 17.95 2.73
C ASP A 11 8.80 18.27 4.22
N GLY A 12 7.94 17.82 5.13
CA GLY A 12 8.09 18.07 6.56
C GLY A 12 9.41 17.55 7.09
N PHE A 13 9.66 16.25 7.00
CA PHE A 13 10.88 15.66 7.51
C PHE A 13 12.12 16.08 6.72
N ILE A 14 11.99 16.40 5.40
CA ILE A 14 13.13 16.90 4.62
C ILE A 14 13.64 18.23 5.17
N ARG A 15 12.74 19.13 5.57
CA ARG A 15 13.12 20.43 6.16
C ARG A 15 13.81 20.31 7.52
N GLU A 16 13.58 19.22 8.23
CA GLU A 16 14.22 18.93 9.53
C GLU A 16 15.63 18.36 9.38
N LEU A 17 16.03 17.95 8.17
CA LEU A 17 17.36 17.46 7.89
C LEU A 17 18.38 18.62 7.94
N PRO A 18 19.66 18.35 8.28
CA PRO A 18 20.69 19.39 8.50
C PRO A 18 20.84 20.40 7.35
N GLU A 19 20.73 19.93 6.10
CA GLU A 19 20.84 20.76 4.89
C GLU A 19 19.54 20.73 4.06
N GLY A 20 18.42 20.32 4.68
CA GLY A 20 17.13 20.23 4.02
C GLY A 20 17.20 19.35 2.76
N TYR A 21 16.79 19.89 1.62
CA TYR A 21 16.77 19.19 0.32
C TYR A 21 18.16 18.86 -0.24
N GLU A 22 19.22 19.52 0.24
CA GLU A 22 20.60 19.29 -0.18
C GLU A 22 21.32 18.27 0.70
N THR A 23 20.65 17.76 1.74
CA THR A 23 21.23 16.80 2.67
C THR A 23 21.62 15.50 1.95
N PRO A 24 22.91 15.08 2.02
CA PRO A 24 23.32 13.77 1.51
C PRO A 24 22.64 12.64 2.28
N ILE A 25 22.02 11.73 1.57
CA ILE A 25 21.36 10.53 2.14
C ILE A 25 22.03 9.25 1.64
N GLY A 26 22.11 8.22 2.48
CA GLY A 26 22.69 6.93 2.13
C GLY A 26 23.79 6.47 3.08
N GLU A 27 24.72 5.62 2.61
CA GLU A 27 25.75 5.00 3.46
C GLU A 27 26.70 6.01 4.14
N ARG A 28 26.95 7.14 3.49
CA ARG A 28 27.82 8.23 4.00
C ARG A 28 27.05 9.47 4.44
N GLY A 29 25.72 9.41 4.48
CA GLY A 29 24.84 10.51 4.85
C GLY A 29 23.86 10.14 5.94
N VAL A 30 22.81 10.96 6.08
CA VAL A 30 21.75 10.74 7.07
C VAL A 30 20.99 9.44 6.76
N ARG A 31 20.76 8.63 7.81
CA ARG A 31 19.91 7.43 7.70
C ARG A 31 18.45 7.82 7.89
N LEU A 32 17.66 7.49 6.88
CA LEU A 32 16.19 7.66 6.90
C LEU A 32 15.50 6.41 7.43
N SER A 33 14.36 6.60 8.10
CA SER A 33 13.46 5.49 8.47
C SER A 33 12.89 4.80 7.22
N GLY A 34 12.31 3.61 7.39
CA GLY A 34 11.63 2.88 6.31
C GLY A 34 10.53 3.72 5.65
N GLY A 35 9.66 4.34 6.47
CA GLY A 35 8.57 5.19 5.99
C GLY A 35 9.05 6.46 5.30
N GLN A 36 10.14 7.07 5.77
CA GLN A 36 10.75 8.24 5.10
C GLN A 36 11.31 7.86 3.72
N LYS A 37 12.03 6.73 3.61
CA LYS A 37 12.53 6.21 2.32
C LYS A 37 11.41 5.95 1.34
N GLN A 38 10.31 5.35 1.80
CA GLN A 38 9.17 5.02 0.96
C GLN A 38 8.47 6.28 0.46
N ARG A 39 8.24 7.29 1.32
CA ARG A 39 7.69 8.59 0.91
C ARG A 39 8.58 9.33 -0.09
N LEU A 40 9.91 9.24 0.02
CA LEU A 40 10.82 9.77 -1.01
C LEU A 40 10.69 9.02 -2.34
N THR A 41 10.55 7.71 -2.31
CA THR A 41 10.31 6.90 -3.52
C THR A 41 9.01 7.32 -4.20
N ILE A 42 7.94 7.54 -3.43
CA ILE A 42 6.66 8.04 -3.93
C ILE A 42 6.80 9.46 -4.51
N ALA A 43 7.53 10.36 -3.83
CA ALA A 43 7.80 11.69 -4.34
C ALA A 43 8.53 11.67 -5.70
N ARG A 44 9.47 10.74 -5.87
CA ARG A 44 10.18 10.55 -7.17
C ARG A 44 9.24 10.03 -8.24
N ALA A 45 8.32 9.11 -7.90
CA ALA A 45 7.31 8.62 -8.84
C ALA A 45 6.32 9.73 -9.25
N LEU A 46 5.86 10.56 -8.30
CA LEU A 46 5.05 11.74 -8.57
C LEU A 46 5.76 12.74 -9.50
N LEU A 47 7.06 12.95 -9.29
CA LEU A 47 7.85 13.86 -10.13
C LEU A 47 8.01 13.32 -11.56
N LYS A 48 8.10 11.99 -11.73
CA LYS A 48 8.20 11.33 -13.04
C LYS A 48 6.90 11.41 -13.84
N ASP A 49 5.76 11.50 -13.15
CA ASP A 49 4.42 11.65 -13.71
C ASP A 49 4.05 10.60 -14.78
N ALA A 50 4.38 9.35 -14.54
CA ALA A 50 4.07 8.25 -15.45
C ALA A 50 2.56 7.93 -15.42
N PRO A 51 1.90 7.69 -16.57
CA PRO A 51 0.47 7.39 -16.64
C PRO A 51 0.12 5.99 -16.16
N LEU A 52 1.09 5.06 -16.15
CA LEU A 52 0.96 3.70 -15.66
C LEU A 52 1.90 3.49 -14.47
N LEU A 53 1.36 3.00 -13.38
CA LEU A 53 2.09 2.66 -12.16
C LEU A 53 2.08 1.14 -11.97
N ILE A 54 3.22 0.61 -11.55
CA ILE A 54 3.32 -0.77 -11.06
C ILE A 54 3.79 -0.66 -9.61
N LEU A 55 2.93 -1.13 -8.69
CA LEU A 55 3.16 -1.08 -7.26
C LEU A 55 3.29 -2.50 -6.72
N ASP A 56 4.44 -2.80 -6.13
CA ASP A 56 4.64 -3.99 -5.31
C ASP A 56 4.52 -3.58 -3.85
N GLU A 57 3.43 -3.99 -3.20
CA GLU A 57 3.03 -3.51 -1.88
C GLU A 57 3.87 -4.17 -0.77
N ALA A 58 5.13 -3.79 -0.66
CA ALA A 58 6.01 -4.20 0.43
C ALA A 58 5.97 -3.16 1.58
N THR A 59 4.91 -3.17 2.39
CA THR A 59 4.78 -2.29 3.58
C THR A 59 5.03 -3.03 4.90
N SER A 60 5.55 -4.23 4.86
CA SER A 60 5.90 -5.00 6.05
C SER A 60 7.05 -4.35 6.82
N ALA A 61 6.79 -3.89 8.04
CA ALA A 61 7.71 -3.34 9.05
C ALA A 61 7.75 -1.81 9.19
N LEU A 62 6.63 -1.11 8.95
CA LEU A 62 6.47 0.29 9.33
C LEU A 62 5.69 0.38 10.65
N ASP A 63 5.99 1.40 11.45
CA ASP A 63 5.12 1.80 12.56
C ASP A 63 3.80 2.36 12.01
N SER A 64 2.75 2.31 12.82
CA SER A 64 1.38 2.67 12.38
C SER A 64 1.25 4.10 11.85
N GLU A 65 2.01 5.05 12.40
CA GLU A 65 2.00 6.45 11.95
C GLU A 65 2.66 6.59 10.58
N SER A 66 3.85 6.01 10.42
CA SER A 66 4.55 5.98 9.13
C SER A 66 3.74 5.27 8.05
N GLU A 67 3.07 4.17 8.40
CA GLU A 67 2.19 3.43 7.49
C GLU A 67 1.04 4.29 6.98
N HIS A 68 0.35 5.01 7.87
CA HIS A 68 -0.74 5.91 7.49
C HIS A 68 -0.29 7.02 6.54
N MET A 69 0.88 7.61 6.79
CA MET A 69 1.43 8.66 5.93
C MET A 69 1.86 8.13 4.56
N VAL A 70 2.40 6.91 4.51
CA VAL A 70 2.76 6.23 3.26
C VAL A 70 1.50 5.89 2.46
N GLN A 71 0.44 5.40 3.11
CA GLN A 71 -0.83 5.11 2.43
C GLN A 71 -1.42 6.37 1.79
N LYS A 72 -1.52 7.48 2.51
CA LYS A 72 -1.97 8.77 1.95
C LYS A 72 -1.12 9.24 0.76
N ALA A 73 0.19 9.01 0.81
CA ALA A 73 1.08 9.35 -0.29
C ALA A 73 0.84 8.47 -1.52
N LEU A 74 0.56 7.18 -1.32
CA LEU A 74 0.17 6.24 -2.39
C LEU A 74 -1.17 6.62 -3.01
N ASP A 75 -2.18 6.97 -2.21
CA ASP A 75 -3.47 7.42 -2.70
C ASP A 75 -3.31 8.64 -3.62
N ASN A 76 -2.51 9.62 -3.21
CA ASN A 76 -2.17 10.79 -4.04
C ASN A 76 -1.44 10.39 -5.34
N LEU A 77 -0.54 9.40 -5.27
CA LEU A 77 0.20 8.92 -6.43
C LEU A 77 -0.73 8.25 -7.44
N MET A 78 -1.74 7.50 -6.99
CA MET A 78 -2.66 6.76 -7.84
C MET A 78 -3.73 7.64 -8.49
N LEU A 79 -3.98 8.85 -8.00
CA LEU A 79 -4.99 9.75 -8.54
C LEU A 79 -4.78 9.99 -10.05
N ASN A 80 -5.85 9.76 -10.83
CA ASN A 80 -5.87 9.95 -12.29
C ASN A 80 -4.84 9.11 -13.07
N ARG A 81 -4.44 7.95 -12.55
CA ARG A 81 -3.49 7.04 -13.19
C ARG A 81 -4.02 5.62 -13.21
N THR A 82 -3.56 4.85 -14.19
CA THR A 82 -3.78 3.39 -14.18
C THR A 82 -2.74 2.75 -13.27
N SER A 83 -3.20 2.02 -12.25
CA SER A 83 -2.31 1.35 -11.29
C SER A 83 -2.48 -0.16 -11.36
N LEU A 84 -1.37 -0.87 -11.52
CA LEU A 84 -1.29 -2.32 -11.36
C LEU A 84 -0.63 -2.59 -10.01
N ILE A 85 -1.36 -3.22 -9.10
CA ILE A 85 -0.93 -3.40 -7.71
C ILE A 85 -0.84 -4.90 -7.41
N ILE A 86 0.29 -5.34 -6.86
CA ILE A 86 0.40 -6.66 -6.25
C ILE A 86 -0.12 -6.52 -4.82
N ALA A 87 -1.36 -6.95 -4.61
CA ALA A 87 -2.08 -6.70 -3.37
C ALA A 87 -1.73 -7.72 -2.28
N HIS A 88 -1.35 -7.20 -1.11
CA HIS A 88 -1.14 -7.96 0.13
C HIS A 88 -2.12 -7.52 1.24
N ARG A 89 -2.97 -6.52 0.98
CA ARG A 89 -3.96 -5.97 1.91
C ARG A 89 -5.37 -6.19 1.37
N LEU A 90 -6.28 -6.47 2.31
CA LEU A 90 -7.69 -6.63 1.97
C LEU A 90 -8.30 -5.35 1.39
N SER A 91 -7.99 -4.18 1.95
CA SER A 91 -8.47 -2.89 1.46
C SER A 91 -8.13 -2.66 -0.02
N THR A 92 -6.89 -2.93 -0.43
CA THR A 92 -6.46 -2.82 -1.83
C THR A 92 -7.28 -3.71 -2.76
N ILE A 93 -7.64 -4.92 -2.31
CA ILE A 93 -8.46 -5.85 -3.09
C ILE A 93 -9.90 -5.36 -3.21
N LEU A 94 -10.49 -4.88 -2.11
CA LEU A 94 -11.88 -4.42 -2.07
C LEU A 94 -12.10 -3.13 -2.88
N GLU A 95 -11.11 -2.25 -2.93
CA GLU A 95 -11.16 -0.97 -3.65
C GLU A 95 -10.75 -1.09 -5.13
N ALA A 96 -10.24 -2.24 -5.56
CA ALA A 96 -9.78 -2.43 -6.92
C ALA A 96 -10.96 -2.46 -7.92
N ASP A 97 -10.84 -1.72 -9.03
CA ASP A 97 -11.79 -1.77 -10.13
C ASP A 97 -11.84 -3.17 -10.78
N ARG A 98 -10.69 -3.82 -10.87
CA ARG A 98 -10.53 -5.17 -11.43
C ARG A 98 -9.42 -5.91 -10.70
N ILE A 99 -9.69 -7.16 -10.39
CA ILE A 99 -8.74 -8.10 -9.78
C ILE A 99 -8.38 -9.14 -10.84
N VAL A 100 -7.08 -9.36 -11.02
CA VAL A 100 -6.54 -10.40 -11.90
C VAL A 100 -6.08 -11.56 -11.03
N VAL A 101 -6.73 -12.72 -11.17
CA VAL A 101 -6.36 -13.95 -10.46
C VAL A 101 -5.38 -14.73 -11.32
N MET A 102 -4.22 -15.07 -10.76
CA MET A 102 -3.16 -15.76 -11.48
C MET A 102 -2.77 -17.07 -10.78
N GLU A 103 -2.48 -18.10 -11.57
CA GLU A 103 -1.91 -19.38 -11.11
C GLU A 103 -0.85 -19.87 -12.09
N CYS A 104 0.30 -20.25 -11.60
CA CYS A 104 1.42 -20.76 -12.43
C CYS A 104 1.76 -19.86 -13.63
N GLY A 105 1.73 -18.53 -13.44
CA GLY A 105 2.05 -17.55 -14.49
C GLY A 105 0.96 -17.34 -15.54
N ARG A 106 -0.24 -17.90 -15.33
CA ARG A 106 -1.40 -17.75 -16.23
C ARG A 106 -2.53 -17.03 -15.52
N ILE A 107 -3.27 -16.21 -16.27
CA ILE A 107 -4.50 -15.59 -15.79
C ILE A 107 -5.59 -16.65 -15.75
N VAL A 108 -6.19 -16.86 -14.58
CA VAL A 108 -7.29 -17.79 -14.32
C VAL A 108 -8.64 -17.11 -14.51
N ASP A 109 -8.79 -15.91 -13.91
CA ASP A 109 -10.01 -15.12 -14.00
C ASP A 109 -9.70 -13.62 -13.79
N ILE A 110 -10.63 -12.76 -14.23
CA ILE A 110 -10.58 -11.31 -14.04
C ILE A 110 -11.97 -10.81 -13.69
N GLY A 111 -12.12 -10.09 -12.57
CA GLY A 111 -13.40 -9.54 -12.13
C GLY A 111 -13.28 -8.63 -10.95
N ARG A 112 -14.42 -8.17 -10.43
CA ARG A 112 -14.51 -7.49 -9.13
C ARG A 112 -14.52 -8.51 -8.00
N HIS A 113 -14.27 -8.05 -6.78
CA HIS A 113 -14.25 -8.88 -5.58
C HIS A 113 -15.48 -9.80 -5.46
N GLU A 114 -16.68 -9.22 -5.51
CA GLU A 114 -17.94 -9.96 -5.37
C GLU A 114 -18.17 -11.00 -6.48
N GLU A 115 -17.83 -10.64 -7.72
CA GLU A 115 -17.95 -11.53 -8.87
C GLU A 115 -17.03 -12.76 -8.73
N LEU A 116 -15.78 -12.53 -8.32
CA LEU A 116 -14.78 -13.58 -8.17
C LEU A 116 -15.09 -14.50 -6.98
N LEU A 117 -15.62 -13.97 -5.88
CA LEU A 117 -16.11 -14.80 -4.76
C LEU A 117 -17.22 -15.77 -5.19
N GLY A 118 -18.08 -15.35 -6.13
CA GLY A 118 -19.19 -16.16 -6.59
C GLY A 118 -18.82 -17.21 -7.65
N ARG A 119 -17.69 -17.06 -8.38
CA ARG A 119 -17.37 -17.91 -9.53
C ARG A 119 -15.95 -18.46 -9.59
N CYS A 120 -14.97 -17.84 -8.92
CA CYS A 120 -13.57 -18.27 -8.97
C CYS A 120 -13.19 -18.98 -7.65
N GLU A 121 -13.16 -20.31 -7.69
CA GLU A 121 -12.84 -21.14 -6.53
C GLU A 121 -11.42 -20.85 -5.99
N LEU A 122 -10.44 -20.66 -6.88
CA LEU A 122 -9.08 -20.28 -6.51
C LEU A 122 -9.06 -18.97 -5.74
N TYR A 123 -9.76 -17.93 -6.22
CA TYR A 123 -9.85 -16.65 -5.56
C TYR A 123 -10.48 -16.76 -4.17
N THR A 124 -11.60 -17.47 -4.07
CA THR A 124 -12.30 -17.69 -2.80
C THR A 124 -11.42 -18.40 -1.78
N ARG A 125 -10.65 -19.39 -2.21
CA ARG A 125 -9.69 -20.09 -1.35
C ARG A 125 -8.58 -19.15 -0.86
N LEU A 126 -7.95 -18.38 -1.76
CA LEU A 126 -6.90 -17.42 -1.41
C LEU A 126 -7.41 -16.33 -0.47
N TYR A 127 -8.59 -15.79 -0.74
CA TYR A 127 -9.24 -14.79 0.11
C TYR A 127 -9.49 -15.32 1.52
N ASN A 128 -10.06 -16.52 1.65
CA ASN A 128 -10.35 -17.12 2.94
C ASN A 128 -9.05 -17.43 3.72
N MET A 129 -8.00 -17.89 3.05
CA MET A 129 -6.72 -18.18 3.70
C MET A 129 -6.01 -16.92 4.22
N GLN A 130 -6.08 -15.82 3.47
CA GLN A 130 -5.27 -14.65 3.78
C GLN A 130 -6.02 -13.64 4.66
N PHE A 131 -7.33 -13.55 4.57
CA PHE A 131 -8.10 -12.44 5.17
C PHE A 131 -9.16 -12.90 6.19
N ARG A 132 -9.86 -14.02 5.99
CA ARG A 132 -10.86 -14.51 6.96
C ARG A 132 -10.27 -15.04 8.27
N ALA A 133 -9.02 -15.46 8.27
CA ALA A 133 -8.35 -15.85 9.52
C ALA A 133 -8.16 -14.68 10.49
N HIS A 134 -8.20 -13.42 10.02
CA HIS A 134 -8.07 -12.23 10.85
C HIS A 134 -9.41 -11.74 11.44
N GLU A 135 -10.54 -12.02 10.81
CA GLU A 135 -11.86 -11.60 11.34
C GLU A 135 -12.29 -12.43 12.57
N ASN A 136 -11.84 -13.69 12.67
CA ASN A 136 -12.19 -14.57 13.79
C ASN A 136 -11.43 -14.29 15.10
N ILE A 137 -10.44 -13.40 15.09
CA ILE A 137 -9.69 -13.02 16.29
C ILE A 137 -10.30 -11.82 17.01
N CYS A 138 -11.12 -11.01 16.33
CA CYS A 138 -11.75 -9.81 16.87
C CYS A 138 -13.18 -10.02 17.42
N GLY A 139 -13.74 -11.21 17.28
CA GLY A 139 -15.16 -11.52 17.59
C GLY A 139 -15.43 -12.23 18.92
N CYS A 140 -14.43 -12.47 19.78
CA CYS A 140 -14.59 -13.21 21.04
C CYS A 140 -14.35 -12.35 22.29
N GLU A 141 -15.08 -11.22 22.43
CA GLU A 141 -15.16 -10.52 23.74
C GLU A 141 -16.48 -9.75 23.87
N THR A 142 -17.63 -10.45 23.87
CA THR A 142 -18.86 -9.94 24.46
C THR A 142 -19.84 -11.08 24.70
N ASP A 143 -19.58 -11.94 25.66
CA ASP A 143 -20.63 -12.74 26.30
C ASP A 143 -20.10 -13.38 27.62
N LEU A 144 -19.87 -12.60 28.63
CA LEU A 144 -19.80 -13.04 30.02
C LEU A 144 -20.02 -11.87 30.99
N VAL A 145 -21.23 -11.32 31.05
CA VAL A 145 -21.79 -10.74 32.28
C VAL A 145 -23.30 -10.86 32.18
N GLU A 146 -23.86 -11.87 32.80
CA GLU A 146 -25.13 -11.89 33.51
C GLU A 146 -25.35 -13.27 34.10
N SER A 147 -25.04 -13.41 35.39
CA SER A 147 -25.81 -14.18 36.41
C SER A 147 -25.37 -13.82 37.79
#